data_81b2b30462f5e0538b342284b00811bc
#
_entry.id   81b2b30462f5e0538b342284b00811bc
#
_cell.length_a   1.000
_cell.length_b   1.000
_cell.length_c   1.000
_cell.angle_alpha   90.00
_cell.angle_beta   90.00
_cell.angle_gamma   90.00
#
_symmetry.space_group_name_H-M   'P 1'
#
loop_
_entity.id
_entity.type
_entity.pdbx_description
1 polymer ?
#
loop_
_entity_poly.entity_id
_entity_poly.type
_entity_poly.pdbx_seq_one_letter_code
_entity_poly.pdbx_strand_id
1 'polypeptide(L)'
;MPTGEFWLGRTPHGSPRIAASIGHLNGRAQIAAEAFTTEAKEGRWQITPAELRRCGDAGWLEGISQLVYHSYLHQPFPNAQPGISLGRHGTQLNRHTTWWPEGVHWSRYVRRGQFLLQSGRPRAEVLVFVGESWPNNYRYATELVAAGGNFDYCGVADLARLAVKDGGVAVPGGLPY
;
A
#
# COMPACT_ATOMS: atom_id res chain seq x y z
N MET A 1 -13.16 0.45 3.03
CA MET A 1 -11.85 0.98 2.62
C MET A 1 -11.14 -0.10 1.83
N PRO A 2 -10.68 0.16 0.59
CA PRO A 2 -9.90 -0.80 -0.17
C PRO A 2 -8.59 -1.10 0.56
N THR A 3 -8.18 -2.36 0.55
CA THR A 3 -6.98 -2.80 1.28
C THR A 3 -6.17 -3.75 0.43
N GLY A 4 -4.89 -3.43 0.25
CA GLY A 4 -3.89 -4.28 -0.37
C GLY A 4 -2.95 -4.90 0.65
N GLU A 5 -1.88 -5.51 0.16
CA GLU A 5 -0.82 -6.11 0.97
C GLU A 5 0.52 -5.96 0.25
N PHE A 6 1.59 -5.68 0.99
CA PHE A 6 2.95 -5.72 0.44
C PHE A 6 3.98 -6.19 1.45
N TRP A 7 5.05 -6.77 0.92
CA TRP A 7 6.07 -7.49 1.67
C TRP A 7 7.44 -6.84 1.53
N LEU A 8 8.20 -6.87 2.61
CA LEU A 8 9.63 -6.55 2.56
C LEU A 8 10.38 -7.51 1.63
N GLY A 9 11.34 -6.98 0.90
CA GLY A 9 12.11 -7.74 -0.07
C GLY A 9 11.40 -8.09 -1.37
N ARG A 10 10.14 -7.64 -1.54
CA ARG A 10 9.36 -7.81 -2.77
C ARG A 10 8.96 -6.46 -3.34
N THR A 11 8.84 -6.38 -4.65
CA THR A 11 8.25 -5.21 -5.30
C THR A 11 6.75 -5.16 -4.96
N PRO A 12 6.20 -4.03 -4.47
CA PRO A 12 4.82 -3.94 -4.00
C PRO A 12 3.79 -3.84 -5.13
N HIS A 13 4.09 -4.39 -6.29
CA HIS A 13 3.15 -4.43 -7.41
C HIS A 13 1.97 -5.36 -7.13
N GLY A 14 0.86 -5.11 -7.82
CA GLY A 14 -0.32 -5.96 -7.72
C GLY A 14 -1.30 -5.51 -6.67
N SER A 15 -1.39 -6.19 -5.56
CA SER A 15 -2.42 -5.95 -4.54
C SER A 15 -2.52 -4.48 -4.08
N PRO A 16 -1.43 -3.74 -3.81
CA PRO A 16 -1.51 -2.31 -3.52
C PRO A 16 -2.10 -1.49 -4.68
N ARG A 17 -1.62 -1.69 -5.92
CA ARG A 17 -2.14 -0.97 -7.10
C ARG A 17 -3.60 -1.30 -7.38
N ILE A 18 -4.03 -2.54 -7.16
CA ILE A 18 -5.43 -2.93 -7.27
C ILE A 18 -6.29 -2.17 -6.25
N ALA A 19 -5.87 -2.17 -4.98
CA ALA A 19 -6.58 -1.45 -3.93
C ALA A 19 -6.65 0.05 -4.21
N ALA A 20 -5.56 0.65 -4.70
CA ALA A 20 -5.51 2.04 -5.11
C ALA A 20 -6.51 2.34 -6.24
N SER A 21 -6.48 1.55 -7.30
CA SER A 21 -7.39 1.72 -8.45
C SER A 21 -8.86 1.64 -8.04
N ILE A 22 -9.23 0.64 -7.24
CA ILE A 22 -10.59 0.52 -6.70
C ILE A 22 -10.96 1.77 -5.86
N GLY A 23 -10.03 2.24 -5.05
CA GLY A 23 -10.23 3.43 -4.23
C GLY A 23 -10.44 4.68 -5.06
N HIS A 24 -9.57 4.92 -6.03
CA HIS A 24 -9.61 6.09 -6.91
C HIS A 24 -10.89 6.13 -7.75
N LEU A 25 -11.27 5.01 -8.38
CA LEU A 25 -12.52 4.88 -9.13
C LEU A 25 -13.77 5.15 -8.29
N ASN A 26 -13.70 4.97 -6.98
CA ASN A 26 -14.81 5.22 -6.06
C ASN A 26 -14.61 6.46 -5.16
N GLY A 27 -13.69 7.35 -5.51
CA GLY A 27 -13.46 8.62 -4.82
C GLY A 27 -13.00 8.48 -3.37
N ARG A 28 -12.28 7.40 -3.03
CA ARG A 28 -11.80 7.15 -1.67
C ARG A 28 -10.41 7.75 -1.47
N ALA A 29 -10.26 8.60 -0.48
CA ALA A 29 -8.96 9.18 -0.11
C ALA A 29 -8.10 8.22 0.73
N GLN A 30 -8.72 7.30 1.46
CA GLN A 30 -8.03 6.33 2.30
C GLN A 30 -7.97 4.97 1.62
N ILE A 31 -6.75 4.55 1.32
CA ILE A 31 -6.43 3.27 0.69
C ILE A 31 -5.37 2.62 1.55
N ALA A 32 -5.71 1.50 2.17
CA ALA A 32 -4.83 0.82 3.10
C ALA A 32 -4.02 -0.30 2.44
N ALA A 33 -2.95 -0.68 3.10
CA ALA A 33 -2.33 -1.98 2.87
C ALA A 33 -1.82 -2.58 4.18
N GLU A 34 -1.96 -3.88 4.33
CA GLU A 34 -1.14 -4.63 5.26
C GLU A 34 0.32 -4.47 4.83
N ALA A 35 1.13 -3.96 5.73
CA ALA A 35 2.46 -3.47 5.40
C ALA A 35 3.54 -4.17 6.20
N PHE A 36 4.68 -4.41 5.53
CA PHE A 36 5.90 -4.90 6.16
C PHE A 36 5.84 -6.37 6.60
N THR A 37 4.99 -7.16 5.97
CA THR A 37 5.06 -8.61 6.06
C THR A 37 6.41 -9.08 5.56
N THR A 38 7.02 -10.07 6.23
CA THR A 38 8.31 -10.66 5.86
C THR A 38 8.20 -12.17 5.80
N GLU A 39 9.06 -12.79 5.00
CA GLU A 39 9.30 -14.22 5.13
C GLU A 39 10.00 -14.54 6.47
N ALA A 40 9.85 -15.78 6.92
CA ALA A 40 10.38 -16.19 8.21
C ALA A 40 11.91 -16.05 8.37
N LYS A 41 12.66 -16.08 7.27
CA LYS A 41 14.12 -15.92 7.30
C LYS A 41 14.52 -14.46 7.50
N GLU A 42 13.86 -13.55 6.76
CA GLU A 42 14.19 -12.13 6.71
C GLU A 42 13.64 -11.38 7.92
N GLY A 43 12.51 -11.86 8.50
CA GLY A 43 11.81 -11.16 9.56
C GLY A 43 12.43 -11.17 10.95
N ARG A 44 13.31 -12.06 11.25
CA ARG A 44 13.88 -12.41 12.58
C ARG A 44 14.46 -11.24 13.39
N TRP A 45 13.66 -10.21 13.69
CA TRP A 45 14.08 -9.00 14.42
C TRP A 45 15.28 -8.25 13.79
N GLN A 46 15.55 -8.48 12.50
CA GLN A 46 16.69 -7.91 11.78
C GLN A 46 16.34 -6.71 10.91
N ILE A 47 15.05 -6.46 10.71
CA ILE A 47 14.57 -5.39 9.83
C ILE A 47 14.90 -4.02 10.42
N THR A 48 15.52 -3.19 9.60
CA THR A 48 15.92 -1.83 9.96
C THR A 48 14.89 -0.78 9.55
N PRO A 49 14.86 0.41 10.18
CA PRO A 49 14.03 1.52 9.73
C PRO A 49 14.27 1.95 8.28
N ALA A 50 15.50 1.79 7.78
CA ALA A 50 15.84 2.11 6.40
C ALA A 50 15.18 1.16 5.38
N GLU A 51 15.06 -0.12 5.73
CA GLU A 51 14.35 -1.11 4.91
C GLU A 51 12.85 -0.87 4.94
N LEU A 52 12.29 -0.61 6.12
CA LEU A 52 10.88 -0.23 6.28
C LEU A 52 10.54 1.03 5.45
N ARG A 53 11.43 2.04 5.47
CA ARG A 53 11.26 3.25 4.68
C ARG A 53 11.18 2.95 3.19
N ARG A 54 12.18 2.26 2.64
CA ARG A 54 12.20 1.91 1.20
C ARG A 54 10.95 1.14 0.77
N CYS A 55 10.54 0.17 1.60
CA CYS A 55 9.37 -0.64 1.33
C CYS A 55 8.07 0.18 1.42
N GLY A 56 7.95 1.03 2.43
CA GLY A 56 6.79 1.91 2.63
C GLY A 56 6.66 2.96 1.54
N ASP A 57 7.79 3.60 1.14
CA ASP A 57 7.82 4.56 0.05
C ASP A 57 7.36 3.93 -1.27
N ALA A 58 7.80 2.69 -1.55
CA ALA A 58 7.34 1.94 -2.72
C ALA A 58 5.83 1.62 -2.65
N GLY A 59 5.29 1.29 -1.47
CA GLY A 59 3.86 1.12 -1.26
C GLY A 59 3.07 2.42 -1.50
N TRP A 60 3.61 3.56 -1.09
CA TRP A 60 3.01 4.88 -1.38
C TRP A 60 3.01 5.21 -2.87
N LEU A 61 4.06 4.86 -3.60
CA LEU A 61 4.11 5.01 -5.07
C LEU A 61 3.06 4.15 -5.78
N GLU A 62 2.64 3.05 -5.19
CA GLU A 62 1.52 2.23 -5.68
C GLU A 62 0.14 2.79 -5.30
N GLY A 63 0.07 3.94 -4.65
CA GLY A 63 -1.17 4.63 -4.32
C GLY A 63 -1.74 4.32 -2.92
N ILE A 64 -1.00 3.60 -2.09
CA ILE A 64 -1.39 3.37 -0.69
C ILE A 64 -1.23 4.67 0.09
N SER A 65 -2.23 5.01 0.88
CA SER A 65 -2.22 6.20 1.75
C SER A 65 -2.32 5.88 3.25
N GLN A 66 -2.46 4.58 3.59
CA GLN A 66 -2.53 4.12 4.97
C GLN A 66 -1.82 2.77 5.14
N LEU A 67 -0.81 2.74 6.02
CA LEU A 67 -0.08 1.51 6.36
C LEU A 67 -0.70 0.86 7.59
N VAL A 68 -1.05 -0.41 7.48
CA VAL A 68 -1.51 -1.26 8.58
C VAL A 68 -0.39 -2.25 8.89
N TYR A 69 0.22 -2.12 10.05
CA TYR A 69 1.47 -2.83 10.33
C TYR A 69 1.27 -4.31 10.60
N HIS A 70 1.99 -5.15 9.91
CA HIS A 70 2.17 -6.55 10.22
C HIS A 70 3.60 -6.79 10.76
N SER A 71 3.83 -6.68 12.11
CA SER A 71 2.76 -6.52 13.10
C SER A 71 3.20 -5.64 14.30
N TYR A 72 2.22 -5.03 14.94
CA TYR A 72 2.39 -4.36 16.23
C TYR A 72 1.51 -5.05 17.28
N LEU A 73 2.09 -5.96 18.04
CA LEU A 73 1.35 -6.80 18.98
C LEU A 73 1.52 -6.34 20.42
N HIS A 74 0.48 -6.50 21.21
CA HIS A 74 0.52 -6.29 22.64
C HIS A 74 1.52 -7.24 23.32
N GLN A 75 2.37 -6.71 24.18
CA GLN A 75 3.42 -7.44 24.90
C GLN A 75 3.18 -7.35 26.40
N PRO A 76 2.25 -8.15 26.98
CA PRO A 76 1.85 -8.03 28.38
C PRO A 76 2.90 -8.58 29.37
N PHE A 77 3.82 -9.42 28.89
CA PHE A 77 4.79 -10.09 29.74
C PHE A 77 6.17 -9.41 29.63
N PRO A 78 6.60 -8.62 30.65
CA PRO A 78 7.82 -7.80 30.56
C PRO A 78 9.09 -8.62 30.31
N ASN A 79 9.15 -9.82 30.90
CA ASN A 79 10.33 -10.68 30.90
C ASN A 79 10.28 -11.79 29.85
N ALA A 80 9.20 -11.89 29.06
CA ALA A 80 9.11 -12.89 28.01
C ALA A 80 9.84 -12.44 26.75
N GLN A 81 10.74 -13.28 26.27
CA GLN A 81 11.44 -13.06 25.00
C GLN A 81 11.29 -14.30 24.13
N PRO A 82 10.94 -14.15 22.89
CA PRO A 82 10.72 -12.90 22.12
C PRO A 82 9.36 -12.23 22.37
N GLY A 83 8.55 -12.70 23.29
CA GLY A 83 7.20 -12.22 23.56
C GLY A 83 6.15 -12.79 22.61
N ILE A 84 5.00 -12.11 22.53
CA ILE A 84 3.91 -12.52 21.64
C ILE A 84 4.23 -12.10 20.19
N SER A 85 4.04 -13.03 19.25
CA SER A 85 4.18 -12.79 17.81
C SER A 85 3.05 -13.46 17.03
N LEU A 86 2.81 -13.03 15.78
CA LEU A 86 1.89 -13.69 14.82
C LEU A 86 2.60 -14.82 14.05
N GLY A 87 3.36 -15.66 14.77
CA GLY A 87 4.12 -16.73 14.15
C GLY A 87 5.41 -16.25 13.50
N ARG A 88 5.74 -16.82 12.35
CA ARG A 88 7.05 -16.64 11.69
C ARG A 88 7.13 -15.45 10.73
N HIS A 89 6.00 -14.90 10.32
CA HIS A 89 5.91 -13.79 9.37
C HIS A 89 5.77 -12.46 10.10
N GLY A 90 6.02 -11.38 9.39
CA GLY A 90 5.82 -10.03 9.87
C GLY A 90 7.06 -9.39 10.51
N THR A 91 7.07 -8.08 10.48
CA THR A 91 8.09 -7.26 11.14
C THR A 91 7.67 -6.98 12.56
N GLN A 92 8.54 -7.27 13.52
CA GLN A 92 8.25 -7.07 14.94
C GLN A 92 8.48 -5.60 15.32
N LEU A 93 7.39 -4.84 15.44
CA LEU A 93 7.42 -3.43 15.80
C LEU A 93 7.06 -3.27 17.29
N ASN A 94 7.99 -3.60 18.17
CA ASN A 94 7.78 -3.55 19.61
C ASN A 94 9.11 -3.38 20.39
N ARG A 95 9.02 -3.31 21.73
CA ARG A 95 10.18 -3.09 22.64
C ARG A 95 11.29 -4.14 22.53
N HIS A 96 11.06 -5.30 21.93
CA HIS A 96 12.06 -6.33 21.74
C HIS A 96 12.93 -6.12 20.49
N THR A 97 12.57 -5.13 19.66
CA THR A 97 13.38 -4.72 18.51
C THR A 97 14.39 -3.66 18.94
N THR A 98 15.66 -3.83 18.61
CA THR A 98 16.77 -3.03 19.14
C THR A 98 16.65 -1.52 18.87
N TRP A 99 16.09 -1.12 17.72
CA TRP A 99 15.90 0.29 17.36
C TRP A 99 14.59 0.89 17.85
N TRP A 100 13.73 0.12 18.51
CA TRP A 100 12.39 0.58 18.90
C TRP A 100 12.38 1.81 19.85
N PRO A 101 13.32 2.00 20.78
CA PRO A 101 13.39 3.23 21.57
C PRO A 101 13.40 4.49 20.70
N GLU A 102 14.02 4.43 19.50
CA GLU A 102 14.07 5.50 18.51
C GLU A 102 12.92 5.43 17.49
N GLY A 103 11.99 4.52 17.67
CA GLY A 103 10.86 4.27 16.78
C GLY A 103 9.93 5.47 16.57
N VAL A 104 10.02 6.49 17.46
CA VAL A 104 9.32 7.76 17.30
C VAL A 104 9.69 8.49 16.00
N HIS A 105 10.94 8.38 15.56
CA HIS A 105 11.39 9.00 14.30
C HIS A 105 10.76 8.33 13.09
N TRP A 106 10.70 7.01 13.09
CA TRP A 106 9.97 6.21 12.09
C TRP A 106 8.48 6.55 12.08
N SER A 107 7.82 6.52 13.23
CA SER A 107 6.40 6.82 13.36
C SER A 107 6.06 8.24 12.89
N ARG A 108 6.93 9.21 13.16
CA ARG A 108 6.77 10.59 12.70
C ARG A 108 6.89 10.70 11.17
N TYR A 109 7.83 9.99 10.58
CA TYR A 109 7.98 9.92 9.12
C TYR A 109 6.70 9.38 8.47
N VAL A 110 6.24 8.22 8.90
CA VAL A 110 5.03 7.58 8.37
C VAL A 110 3.80 8.47 8.53
N ARG A 111 3.58 9.02 9.71
CA ARG A 111 2.43 9.92 9.97
C ARG A 111 2.42 11.13 9.04
N ARG A 112 3.58 11.76 8.80
CA ARG A 112 3.69 12.91 7.90
C ARG A 112 3.40 12.52 6.45
N GLY A 113 3.97 11.41 5.98
CA GLY A 113 3.70 10.88 4.64
C GLY A 113 2.23 10.58 4.43
N GLN A 114 1.62 9.83 5.33
CA GLN A 114 0.20 9.48 5.26
C GLN A 114 -0.71 10.73 5.32
N PHE A 115 -0.38 11.71 6.16
CA PHE A 115 -1.14 12.95 6.22
C PHE A 115 -1.13 13.68 4.88
N LEU A 116 0.03 13.82 4.24
CA LEU A 116 0.15 14.47 2.93
C LEU A 116 -0.60 13.70 1.85
N LEU A 117 -0.46 12.38 1.79
CA LEU A 117 -1.13 11.54 0.80
C LEU A 117 -2.66 11.55 0.95
N GLN A 118 -3.16 11.59 2.18
CA GLN A 118 -4.60 11.66 2.45
C GLN A 118 -5.18 13.06 2.28
N SER A 119 -4.36 14.11 2.34
CA SER A 119 -4.79 15.51 2.14
C SER A 119 -4.85 15.89 0.66
N GLY A 120 -4.13 15.17 -0.19
CA GLY A 120 -4.12 15.37 -1.64
C GLY A 120 -5.16 14.54 -2.37
N ARG A 121 -5.13 14.69 -3.69
CA ARG A 121 -5.84 13.78 -4.60
C ARG A 121 -4.81 13.06 -5.46
N PRO A 122 -4.89 11.75 -5.59
CA PRO A 122 -4.06 11.02 -6.53
C PRO A 122 -4.37 11.48 -7.96
N ARG A 123 -3.37 11.38 -8.82
CA ARG A 123 -3.51 11.70 -10.24
C ARG A 123 -3.01 10.54 -11.06
N ALA A 124 -3.83 10.04 -11.95
CA ALA A 124 -3.48 9.09 -12.99
C ALA A 124 -4.01 9.61 -14.32
N GLU A 125 -3.20 9.49 -15.37
CA GLU A 125 -3.55 9.94 -16.71
C GLU A 125 -4.12 8.82 -17.57
N VAL A 126 -3.99 7.58 -17.14
CA VAL A 126 -4.35 6.40 -17.92
C VAL A 126 -5.22 5.47 -17.10
N LEU A 127 -6.31 5.04 -17.68
CA LEU A 127 -7.16 3.98 -17.15
C LEU A 127 -6.94 2.70 -17.97
N VAL A 128 -6.37 1.69 -17.35
CA VAL A 128 -6.01 0.42 -18.01
C VAL A 128 -7.15 -0.57 -17.82
N PHE A 129 -7.80 -0.92 -18.93
CA PHE A 129 -8.82 -1.97 -18.90
C PHE A 129 -8.17 -3.35 -18.83
N VAL A 130 -8.58 -4.15 -17.83
CA VAL A 130 -8.00 -5.47 -17.53
C VAL A 130 -8.94 -6.64 -17.78
N GLY A 131 -10.06 -6.40 -18.43
CA GLY A 131 -11.00 -7.46 -18.83
C GLY A 131 -11.98 -7.87 -17.75
N GLU A 132 -12.66 -9.02 -17.99
CA GLU A 132 -13.75 -9.52 -17.15
C GLU A 132 -13.25 -10.19 -15.86
N SER A 133 -12.00 -10.65 -15.85
CA SER A 133 -11.41 -11.35 -14.70
C SER A 133 -10.87 -10.43 -13.61
N TRP A 134 -11.07 -9.13 -13.73
CA TRP A 134 -10.70 -8.16 -12.71
C TRP A 134 -11.39 -8.45 -11.36
N PRO A 135 -10.67 -8.35 -10.22
CA PRO A 135 -9.23 -8.05 -10.07
C PRO A 135 -8.30 -9.27 -10.09
N ASN A 136 -8.78 -10.45 -10.45
CA ASN A 136 -8.05 -11.71 -10.27
C ASN A 136 -7.02 -12.00 -11.37
N ASN A 137 -7.18 -11.39 -12.53
CA ASN A 137 -6.25 -11.55 -13.66
C ASN A 137 -5.95 -10.19 -14.28
N TYR A 138 -4.73 -9.72 -14.11
CA TYR A 138 -4.25 -8.45 -14.65
C TYR A 138 -2.75 -8.56 -14.94
N ARG A 139 -2.28 -7.70 -15.83
CA ARG A 139 -0.86 -7.52 -16.10
C ARG A 139 -0.42 -6.14 -15.62
N TYR A 140 0.68 -6.07 -14.88
CA TYR A 140 1.22 -4.78 -14.45
C TYR A 140 1.70 -3.97 -15.66
N ALA A 141 1.28 -2.71 -15.74
CA ALA A 141 1.58 -1.85 -16.89
C ALA A 141 2.99 -1.24 -16.78
N THR A 142 3.99 -2.09 -16.84
CA THR A 142 5.40 -1.73 -16.67
C THR A 142 5.85 -0.67 -17.68
N GLU A 143 5.37 -0.74 -18.90
CA GLU A 143 5.71 0.19 -19.99
C GLU A 143 5.21 1.61 -19.70
N LEU A 144 4.02 1.76 -19.08
CA LEU A 144 3.50 3.06 -18.67
C LEU A 144 4.35 3.67 -17.56
N VAL A 145 4.72 2.87 -16.57
CA VAL A 145 5.58 3.33 -15.46
C VAL A 145 6.96 3.71 -15.97
N ALA A 146 7.54 2.93 -16.87
CA ALA A 146 8.83 3.23 -17.49
C ALA A 146 8.82 4.54 -18.32
N ALA A 147 7.65 4.89 -18.88
CA ALA A 147 7.45 6.15 -19.58
C ALA A 147 7.13 7.33 -18.62
N GLY A 148 7.14 7.11 -17.31
CA GLY A 148 6.84 8.13 -16.32
C GLY A 148 5.34 8.41 -16.12
N GLY A 149 4.46 7.61 -16.73
CA GLY A 149 3.01 7.71 -16.58
C GLY A 149 2.50 7.06 -15.31
N ASN A 150 1.40 7.59 -14.78
CA ASN A 150 0.66 6.95 -13.70
C ASN A 150 -0.69 6.43 -14.23
N PHE A 151 -1.17 5.34 -13.64
CA PHE A 151 -2.36 4.65 -14.14
C PHE A 151 -3.18 4.03 -13.02
N ASP A 152 -4.45 3.79 -13.32
CA ASP A 152 -5.32 2.92 -12.53
C ASP A 152 -5.88 1.79 -13.40
N TYR A 153 -6.32 0.73 -12.76
CA TYR A 153 -7.00 -0.38 -13.43
C TYR A 153 -8.52 -0.21 -13.38
N CYS A 154 -9.21 -0.71 -14.41
CA CYS A 154 -10.67 -0.86 -14.40
C CYS A 154 -11.12 -2.17 -15.02
N GLY A 155 -12.24 -2.67 -14.54
CA GLY A 155 -12.93 -3.83 -15.08
C GLY A 155 -14.17 -3.44 -15.90
N VAL A 156 -14.93 -4.46 -16.34
CA VAL A 156 -16.15 -4.28 -17.14
C VAL A 156 -17.19 -3.43 -16.40
N ALA A 157 -17.39 -3.67 -15.12
CA ALA A 157 -18.34 -2.90 -14.31
C ALA A 157 -18.00 -1.42 -14.21
N ASP A 158 -16.70 -1.09 -14.21
CA ASP A 158 -16.23 0.30 -14.18
C ASP A 158 -16.42 0.95 -15.55
N LEU A 159 -16.10 0.24 -16.64
CA LEU A 159 -16.35 0.72 -18.01
C LEU A 159 -17.82 1.12 -18.23
N ALA A 160 -18.74 0.30 -17.73
CA ALA A 160 -20.18 0.57 -17.85
C ALA A 160 -20.62 1.84 -17.10
N ARG A 161 -19.80 2.33 -16.17
CA ARG A 161 -20.05 3.55 -15.36
C ARG A 161 -19.30 4.77 -15.86
N LEU A 162 -18.37 4.62 -16.82
CA LEU A 162 -17.58 5.74 -17.30
C LEU A 162 -18.46 6.77 -18.02
N ALA A 163 -18.20 8.02 -17.74
CA ALA A 163 -18.79 9.16 -18.41
C ALA A 163 -17.69 10.12 -18.88
N VAL A 164 -17.92 10.78 -19.99
CA VAL A 164 -17.02 11.86 -20.48
C VAL A 164 -17.25 13.10 -19.63
N LYS A 165 -16.17 13.66 -19.09
CA LYS A 165 -16.19 14.88 -18.29
C LYS A 165 -14.92 15.69 -18.54
N ASP A 166 -15.08 16.96 -18.87
CA ASP A 166 -13.99 17.94 -19.02
C ASP A 166 -12.87 17.48 -19.97
N GLY A 167 -13.23 16.74 -21.04
CA GLY A 167 -12.28 16.21 -22.02
C GLY A 167 -11.57 14.90 -21.65
N GLY A 168 -11.90 14.33 -20.51
CA GLY A 168 -11.43 13.03 -20.05
C GLY A 168 -12.58 12.07 -19.76
N VAL A 169 -12.28 10.96 -19.12
CA VAL A 169 -13.27 9.97 -18.65
C VAL A 169 -13.22 9.85 -17.12
N ALA A 170 -14.36 9.63 -16.50
CA ALA A 170 -14.45 9.40 -15.05
C ALA A 170 -15.61 8.45 -14.72
N VAL A 171 -15.45 7.67 -13.66
CA VAL A 171 -16.60 7.06 -12.99
C VAL A 171 -17.23 8.13 -12.07
N PRO A 172 -18.57 8.26 -12.01
CA PRO A 172 -19.22 9.21 -11.12
C PRO A 172 -18.74 9.12 -9.68
N GLY A 173 -18.21 10.22 -9.14
CA GLY A 173 -17.60 10.27 -7.80
C GLY A 173 -16.14 9.83 -7.72
N GLY A 174 -15.58 9.27 -8.79
CA GLY A 174 -14.17 8.89 -8.90
C GLY A 174 -13.28 10.01 -9.43
N LEU A 175 -12.02 9.63 -9.71
CA LEU A 175 -11.05 10.53 -10.34
C LEU A 175 -11.29 10.64 -11.85
N PRO A 176 -10.92 11.77 -12.46
CA PRO A 176 -10.85 11.90 -13.92
C PRO A 176 -9.53 11.32 -14.44
N TYR A 177 -9.60 10.77 -15.67
CA TYR A 177 -8.49 10.20 -16.46
C TYR A 177 -8.42 10.82 -17.84
#